data_c4485586cd337e9a3d371196839da384
#
_entry.id   c4485586cd337e9a3d371196839da384
#
_cell.length_a   1.000
_cell.length_b   1.000
_cell.length_c   1.000
_cell.angle_alpha   90.00
_cell.angle_beta   90.00
_cell.angle_gamma   90.00
#
_symmetry.space_group_name_H-M   'P 1'
#
loop_
_entity.id
_entity.type
_entity.pdbx_description
1 polymer ?
#
loop_
_entity_poly.entity_id
_entity_poly.type
_entity_poly.pdbx_seq_one_letter_code
_entity_poly.pdbx_strand_id
1 'polypeptide(L)'
;MSFKKNKYQIIKNVIDKKFANFLFNYSFLKKKVADKMFEKRYLSPYTEYFGTYNDDQVPNTYSHYSDIAMETLLVFIKEEIENKIKIKLDETYSYFRIYKKGDILERHIDRP
;
A
#
# COMPACT_ATOMS: atom_id res chain seq x y z
N MET A 1 -20.42 -14.82 -0.79
CA MET A 1 -19.52 -15.05 -1.95
C MET A 1 -18.30 -15.86 -1.49
N SER A 2 -17.97 -16.92 -2.20
CA SER A 2 -16.84 -17.80 -1.85
C SER A 2 -15.67 -17.53 -2.78
N PHE A 3 -14.48 -17.36 -2.20
CA PHE A 3 -13.26 -17.20 -2.98
C PHE A 3 -12.98 -18.41 -3.87
N LYS A 4 -13.12 -19.61 -3.33
CA LYS A 4 -12.84 -20.83 -4.08
C LYS A 4 -13.73 -20.99 -5.31
N LYS A 5 -14.99 -20.61 -5.20
CA LYS A 5 -15.95 -20.69 -6.30
C LYS A 5 -15.75 -19.60 -7.33
N ASN A 6 -15.57 -18.35 -6.90
CA ASN A 6 -15.58 -17.17 -7.76
C ASN A 6 -14.19 -16.67 -8.15
N LYS A 7 -13.14 -17.18 -7.53
CA LYS A 7 -11.75 -16.76 -7.72
C LYS A 7 -11.47 -15.36 -7.19
N TYR A 8 -12.44 -14.77 -6.45
CA TYR A 8 -12.26 -13.52 -5.72
C TYR A 8 -13.26 -13.47 -4.57
N GLN A 9 -13.00 -12.59 -3.62
CA GLN A 9 -13.92 -12.34 -2.51
C GLN A 9 -13.73 -10.91 -2.03
N ILE A 10 -14.85 -10.26 -1.72
CA ILE A 10 -14.85 -8.92 -1.11
C ILE A 10 -15.12 -9.11 0.37
N ILE A 11 -14.19 -8.63 1.19
CA ILE A 11 -14.31 -8.70 2.65
C ILE A 11 -14.43 -7.27 3.16
N LYS A 12 -15.56 -6.94 3.79
CA LYS A 12 -15.83 -5.60 4.30
C LYS A 12 -15.39 -5.50 5.76
N ASN A 13 -14.99 -4.29 6.16
CA ASN A 13 -14.70 -3.95 7.55
C ASN A 13 -13.58 -4.79 8.17
N VAL A 14 -12.55 -5.11 7.36
CA VAL A 14 -11.36 -5.81 7.85
C VAL A 14 -10.66 -4.96 8.92
N ILE A 15 -10.64 -3.65 8.71
CA ILE A 15 -10.21 -2.68 9.72
C ILE A 15 -11.35 -1.69 9.93
N ASP A 16 -11.44 -1.12 11.14
CA ASP A 16 -12.50 -0.16 11.40
C ASP A 16 -12.20 1.19 10.75
N LYS A 17 -13.24 2.05 10.70
CA LYS A 17 -13.13 3.34 10.05
C LYS A 17 -12.11 4.26 10.72
N LYS A 18 -12.01 4.21 12.03
CA LYS A 18 -11.06 5.03 12.78
C LYS A 18 -9.62 4.65 12.43
N PHE A 19 -9.34 3.37 12.36
CA PHE A 19 -8.02 2.88 11.96
C PHE A 19 -7.73 3.21 10.50
N ALA A 20 -8.71 3.06 9.61
CA ALA A 20 -8.54 3.44 8.21
C ALA A 20 -8.19 4.92 8.08
N ASN A 21 -8.85 5.80 8.83
CA ASN A 21 -8.54 7.22 8.86
C ASN A 21 -7.12 7.49 9.40
N PHE A 22 -6.70 6.74 10.40
CA PHE A 22 -5.33 6.83 10.91
C PHE A 22 -4.32 6.51 9.81
N LEU A 23 -4.53 5.44 9.07
CA LEU A 23 -3.63 5.04 7.98
C LEU A 23 -3.63 6.06 6.85
N PHE A 24 -4.79 6.64 6.53
CA PHE A 24 -4.90 7.70 5.55
C PHE A 24 -4.02 8.90 5.95
N ASN A 25 -4.18 9.36 7.18
CA ASN A 25 -3.40 10.49 7.69
C ASN A 25 -1.90 10.17 7.75
N TYR A 26 -1.57 8.97 8.16
CA TYR A 26 -0.19 8.48 8.16
C TYR A 26 0.44 8.57 6.77
N SER A 27 -0.26 8.08 5.76
CA SER A 27 0.24 8.08 4.38
C SER A 27 0.51 9.49 3.87
N PHE A 28 -0.42 10.41 4.14
CA PHE A 28 -0.27 11.81 3.73
C PHE A 28 0.83 12.53 4.49
N LEU A 29 0.97 12.27 5.78
CA LEU A 29 2.05 12.86 6.57
C LEU A 29 3.41 12.37 6.07
N LYS A 30 3.51 11.10 5.75
CA LYS A 30 4.75 10.53 5.23
C LYS A 30 5.13 11.17 3.89
N LYS A 31 4.15 11.34 2.99
CA LYS A 31 4.35 12.04 1.74
C LYS A 31 4.85 13.48 1.98
N LYS A 32 4.21 14.18 2.91
CA LYS A 32 4.57 15.57 3.23
C LYS A 32 6.00 15.69 3.73
N VAL A 33 6.42 14.78 4.61
CA VAL A 33 7.80 14.75 5.09
C VAL A 33 8.76 14.41 3.96
N ALA A 34 8.41 13.41 3.15
CA ALA A 34 9.23 13.02 1.99
C ALA A 34 9.41 14.18 1.01
N ASP A 35 8.33 14.91 0.71
CA ASP A 35 8.39 16.06 -0.20
C ASP A 35 9.39 17.11 0.29
N LYS A 36 9.40 17.40 1.59
CA LYS A 36 10.36 18.33 2.16
C LYS A 36 11.80 17.84 2.04
N MET A 37 12.01 16.56 2.23
CA MET A 37 13.34 15.96 2.13
C MET A 37 13.84 15.94 0.68
N PHE A 38 12.95 15.65 -0.29
CA PHE A 38 13.27 15.71 -1.71
C PHE A 38 13.65 17.13 -2.12
N GLU A 39 12.90 18.13 -1.65
CA GLU A 39 13.19 19.53 -1.91
C GLU A 39 14.59 19.92 -1.43
N LYS A 40 14.99 19.42 -0.28
CA LYS A 40 16.31 19.67 0.29
C LYS A 40 17.39 18.71 -0.22
N ARG A 41 17.01 17.75 -1.07
CA ARG A 41 17.92 16.73 -1.61
C ARG A 41 18.57 15.83 -0.55
N TYR A 42 17.84 15.55 0.54
CA TYR A 42 18.33 14.70 1.61
C TYR A 42 17.96 13.23 1.45
N LEU A 43 17.08 12.88 0.49
CA LEU A 43 16.51 11.54 0.45
C LEU A 43 17.39 10.48 -0.20
N SER A 44 18.36 10.83 -1.00
CA SER A 44 19.30 9.83 -1.46
C SER A 44 20.40 9.74 -0.41
N PRO A 45 20.52 8.69 0.32
CA PRO A 45 20.09 7.29 0.20
C PRO A 45 18.87 6.90 1.06
N TYR A 46 18.00 7.80 1.41
CA TYR A 46 16.90 7.55 2.37
C TYR A 46 15.56 7.25 1.72
N THR A 47 15.50 7.08 0.40
CA THR A 47 14.26 6.83 -0.34
C THR A 47 13.52 5.59 0.14
N GLU A 48 14.21 4.57 0.60
CA GLU A 48 13.60 3.36 1.13
C GLU A 48 12.76 3.59 2.38
N TYR A 49 13.02 4.69 3.12
CA TYR A 49 12.23 5.05 4.30
C TYR A 49 11.08 6.00 3.98
N PHE A 50 11.19 6.77 2.90
CA PHE A 50 10.28 7.87 2.62
C PHE A 50 9.50 7.73 1.31
N GLY A 51 9.77 6.69 0.52
CA GLY A 51 9.08 6.48 -0.73
C GLY A 51 9.74 7.16 -1.92
N THR A 52 9.05 7.16 -3.05
CA THR A 52 9.61 7.62 -4.32
C THR A 52 8.51 8.16 -5.23
N TYR A 53 8.94 9.00 -6.19
CA TYR A 53 8.12 9.43 -7.32
C TYR A 53 8.51 8.72 -8.63
N ASN A 54 9.39 7.73 -8.56
CA ASN A 54 9.96 7.06 -9.73
C ASN A 54 9.39 5.67 -9.97
N ASP A 55 8.12 5.45 -9.62
CA ASP A 55 7.46 4.18 -9.88
C ASP A 55 7.16 4.04 -11.37
N ASP A 56 7.50 2.87 -11.94
CA ASP A 56 7.31 2.63 -13.36
C ASP A 56 5.85 2.53 -13.77
N GLN A 57 4.97 2.07 -12.88
CA GLN A 57 3.56 1.89 -13.20
C GLN A 57 2.81 3.21 -13.25
N VAL A 58 3.10 4.10 -12.30
CA VAL A 58 2.45 5.41 -12.24
C VAL A 58 3.51 6.47 -11.97
N PRO A 59 4.22 6.91 -13.03
CA PRO A 59 5.29 7.89 -12.88
C PRO A 59 4.80 9.20 -12.27
N ASN A 60 5.66 9.85 -11.49
CA ASN A 60 5.38 11.13 -10.84
C ASN A 60 4.27 11.05 -9.78
N THR A 61 3.94 9.84 -9.32
CA THR A 61 2.97 9.63 -8.25
C THR A 61 3.70 9.05 -7.03
N TYR A 62 3.40 9.59 -5.87
CA TYR A 62 4.08 9.16 -4.65
C TYR A 62 3.72 7.72 -4.31
N SER A 63 4.74 6.88 -4.14
CA SER A 63 4.60 5.47 -3.78
C SER A 63 5.63 5.10 -2.73
N HIS A 64 5.26 4.19 -1.84
CA HIS A 64 6.20 3.65 -0.86
C HIS A 64 6.00 2.14 -0.75
N TYR A 65 7.04 1.40 -1.15
CA TYR A 65 7.06 -0.06 -1.03
C TYR A 65 7.63 -0.45 0.33
N SER A 66 7.00 -1.45 0.96
CA SER A 66 7.47 -2.03 2.22
C SER A 66 7.61 -1.03 3.36
N ASP A 67 6.68 -0.07 3.42
CA ASP A 67 6.57 0.81 4.57
C ASP A 67 6.27 -0.03 5.81
N ILE A 68 6.96 0.23 6.89
CA ILE A 68 6.91 -0.63 8.08
C ILE A 68 5.51 -0.73 8.68
N ALA A 69 4.76 0.37 8.69
CA ALA A 69 3.38 0.35 9.20
C ALA A 69 2.47 -0.50 8.31
N MET A 70 2.65 -0.43 7.00
CA MET A 70 1.85 -1.20 6.05
C MET A 70 2.25 -2.68 6.04
N GLU A 71 3.54 -2.99 6.20
CA GLU A 71 3.99 -4.36 6.37
C GLU A 71 3.42 -4.98 7.65
N THR A 72 3.37 -4.20 8.71
CA THR A 72 2.77 -4.63 9.99
C THR A 72 1.28 -4.89 9.82
N LEU A 73 0.58 -4.00 9.11
CA LEU A 73 -0.84 -4.19 8.79
C LEU A 73 -1.06 -5.48 8.00
N LEU A 74 -0.22 -5.75 7.01
CA LEU A 74 -0.32 -6.95 6.19
C LEU A 74 -0.29 -8.21 7.04
N VAL A 75 0.67 -8.30 7.96
CA VAL A 75 0.78 -9.43 8.89
C VAL A 75 -0.41 -9.47 9.84
N PHE A 76 -0.85 -8.32 10.32
CA PHE A 76 -1.92 -8.20 11.29
C PHE A 76 -3.26 -8.71 10.74
N ILE A 77 -3.58 -8.42 9.46
CA ILE A 77 -4.87 -8.81 8.88
C ILE A 77 -4.85 -10.19 8.23
N LYS A 78 -3.67 -10.80 8.07
CA LYS A 78 -3.49 -12.05 7.34
C LYS A 78 -4.40 -13.16 7.86
N GLU A 79 -4.39 -13.39 9.17
CA GLU A 79 -5.15 -14.49 9.78
C GLU A 79 -6.66 -14.32 9.54
N GLU A 80 -7.17 -13.09 9.69
CA GLU A 80 -8.58 -12.83 9.44
C GLU A 80 -8.95 -13.12 7.99
N ILE A 81 -8.10 -12.71 7.05
CA ILE A 81 -8.33 -12.95 5.63
C ILE A 81 -8.30 -14.45 5.34
N GLU A 82 -7.30 -15.17 5.86
CA GLU A 82 -7.21 -16.63 5.71
C GLU A 82 -8.48 -17.32 6.20
N ASN A 83 -8.99 -16.89 7.36
CA ASN A 83 -10.20 -17.46 7.92
C ASN A 83 -11.44 -17.20 7.05
N LYS A 84 -11.49 -16.04 6.41
CA LYS A 84 -12.63 -15.69 5.54
C LYS A 84 -12.59 -16.41 4.21
N ILE A 85 -11.42 -16.55 3.60
CA ILE A 85 -11.31 -17.16 2.27
C ILE A 85 -11.02 -18.67 2.32
N LYS A 86 -10.69 -19.20 3.51
CA LYS A 86 -10.41 -20.63 3.72
C LYS A 86 -9.17 -21.12 2.94
N ILE A 87 -8.17 -20.26 2.79
CA ILE A 87 -6.92 -20.56 2.10
C ILE A 87 -5.77 -20.02 2.94
N LYS A 88 -4.70 -20.80 3.10
CA LYS A 88 -3.48 -20.32 3.73
C LYS A 88 -2.73 -19.39 2.79
N LEU A 89 -2.23 -18.29 3.33
CA LEU A 89 -1.54 -17.25 2.58
C LEU A 89 -0.14 -17.03 3.12
N ASP A 90 0.77 -16.66 2.22
CA ASP A 90 2.08 -16.15 2.59
C ASP A 90 2.15 -14.70 2.15
N GLU A 91 2.41 -13.81 3.11
CA GLU A 91 2.61 -12.40 2.79
C GLU A 91 3.92 -12.21 2.03
N THR A 92 3.92 -11.36 1.01
CA THR A 92 5.13 -11.04 0.27
C THR A 92 5.63 -9.66 0.66
N TYR A 93 4.93 -8.63 0.26
CA TYR A 93 5.24 -7.25 0.64
C TYR A 93 4.03 -6.39 0.36
N SER A 94 4.04 -5.20 0.92
CA SER A 94 2.99 -4.22 0.70
C SER A 94 3.55 -2.99 0.01
N TYR A 95 2.68 -2.19 -0.55
CA TYR A 95 3.00 -0.83 -0.93
C TYR A 95 1.76 0.03 -0.83
N PHE A 96 1.95 1.33 -0.68
CA PHE A 96 0.85 2.26 -0.83
C PHE A 96 1.21 3.33 -1.85
N ARG A 97 0.19 3.94 -2.42
CA ARG A 97 0.35 4.96 -3.44
C ARG A 97 -0.71 6.03 -3.23
N ILE A 98 -0.32 7.29 -3.46
CA ILE A 98 -1.24 8.40 -3.33
C ILE A 98 -1.46 8.96 -4.73
N TYR A 99 -2.63 8.67 -5.29
CA TYR A 99 -3.03 9.20 -6.59
C TYR A 99 -3.50 10.63 -6.45
N LYS A 100 -3.11 11.48 -7.37
CA LYS A 100 -3.68 12.81 -7.50
C LYS A 100 -4.54 12.85 -8.76
N LYS A 101 -5.34 13.89 -8.91
CA LYS A 101 -6.20 14.06 -10.08
C LYS A 101 -5.38 13.94 -11.36
N GLY A 102 -5.81 13.09 -12.27
CA GLY A 102 -5.12 12.85 -13.54
C GLY A 102 -4.16 11.68 -13.54
N ASP A 103 -3.83 11.12 -12.38
CA ASP A 103 -2.97 9.93 -12.32
C ASP A 103 -3.75 8.71 -12.82
N ILE A 104 -3.09 7.90 -13.65
CA ILE A 104 -3.70 6.72 -14.26
C ILE A 104 -2.80 5.53 -14.04
N LEU A 105 -3.38 4.45 -13.53
CA LEU A 105 -2.73 3.14 -13.52
C LEU A 105 -3.14 2.41 -14.79
N GLU A 106 -2.17 2.20 -15.68
CA GLU A 106 -2.40 1.48 -16.92
C GLU A 106 -2.81 0.03 -16.64
N ARG A 107 -3.56 -0.56 -17.57
CA ARG A 107 -3.88 -1.99 -17.50
C ARG A 107 -2.56 -2.79 -17.53
N HIS A 108 -2.43 -3.72 -16.61
CA HIS A 108 -1.16 -4.44 -16.44
C HIS A 108 -1.42 -5.84 -15.90
N ILE A 109 -0.35 -6.64 -15.84
CA ILE A 109 -0.33 -7.94 -15.20
C ILE A 109 0.65 -7.82 -14.03
N ASP A 110 0.23 -8.25 -12.86
CA ASP A 110 1.11 -8.27 -11.70
C ASP A 110 2.22 -9.30 -11.90
N ARG A 111 3.38 -9.00 -11.35
CA ARG A 111 4.50 -9.92 -11.41
C ARG A 111 4.19 -11.17 -10.56
N PRO A 112 4.56 -12.37 -11.05
CA PRO A 112 4.37 -13.58 -10.27
C PRO A 112 5.20 -13.61 -8.99
#